data_c9377b1f8cb489361b57c9ff9005fb09
#
_entry.id   c9377b1f8cb489361b57c9ff9005fb09
#
_cell.length_a   1.000
_cell.length_b   1.000
_cell.length_c   1.000
_cell.angle_alpha   90.00
_cell.angle_beta   90.00
_cell.angle_gamma   90.00
#
_symmetry.space_group_name_H-M   'P 1'
#
loop_
_entity.id
_entity.type
_entity.pdbx_description
1 polymer ?
#
loop_
_entity_poly.entity_id
_entity_poly.type
_entity_poly.pdbx_seq_one_letter_code
_entity_poly.pdbx_strand_id
1 'polypeptide(L)'
;MMFPPAPPTRPLLRMLAATVLAAAGLIASTGTAAADDDPPPPPLHNVHYTVWAQEPFTVAIYYRDVDPPNWADYSHNPYQFSPKVEADVGPNQQWNLDVGLVNPDEWAMVVASTGGESTKAPNIHCALAVDGVVVATHQGPKGALCSLRNW
;
A
#
# COMPACT_ATOMS: atom_id res chain seq x y z
N MET A 1 3.76 37.22 49.90
CA MET A 1 4.56 37.49 51.10
C MET A 1 5.11 36.17 51.63
N MET A 2 6.39 36.19 51.91
CA MET A 2 7.20 35.23 52.65
C MET A 2 7.90 34.15 51.81
N PHE A 3 9.14 34.46 51.51
CA PHE A 3 10.32 33.63 51.26
C PHE A 3 11.04 33.37 52.58
N PRO A 4 12.12 32.64 52.59
CA PRO A 4 12.46 31.22 52.57
C PRO A 4 13.02 30.79 53.97
N PRO A 5 13.80 29.76 54.17
CA PRO A 5 15.25 29.78 53.93
C PRO A 5 15.91 28.47 53.48
N ALA A 6 17.09 28.61 52.97
CA ALA A 6 18.07 27.60 52.56
C ALA A 6 19.07 27.27 53.72
N PRO A 7 20.17 26.51 53.50
CA PRO A 7 20.50 25.19 54.06
C PRO A 7 21.66 25.27 55.13
N PRO A 8 22.19 24.15 55.57
CA PRO A 8 23.65 24.14 55.87
C PRO A 8 24.46 22.91 55.36
N THR A 9 25.53 23.28 54.88
CA THR A 9 26.92 22.76 54.69
C THR A 9 27.37 21.50 55.48
N ARG A 10 28.10 20.69 54.70
CA ARG A 10 29.25 19.80 54.86
C ARG A 10 29.89 19.55 56.26
N PRO A 11 30.53 18.35 56.49
CA PRO A 11 31.97 18.30 56.18
C PRO A 11 32.52 16.97 55.57
N LEU A 12 33.66 17.14 55.00
CA LEU A 12 34.64 16.19 54.49
C LEU A 12 35.13 15.20 55.55
N LEU A 13 35.31 13.94 55.17
CA LEU A 13 36.34 13.11 55.77
C LEU A 13 37.00 12.24 54.70
N ARG A 14 38.33 12.50 54.59
CA ARG A 14 39.26 11.71 53.80
C ARG A 14 39.54 10.39 54.50
N MET A 15 39.62 9.29 53.78
CA MET A 15 40.61 8.23 54.05
C MET A 15 41.03 7.48 52.79
N LEU A 16 42.31 7.27 52.77
CA LEU A 16 43.16 6.71 51.72
C LEU A 16 43.10 5.18 51.64
N ALA A 17 43.44 4.72 50.44
CA ALA A 17 44.24 3.51 50.12
C ALA A 17 43.51 2.16 50.04
N ALA A 18 43.49 1.61 48.83
CA ALA A 18 44.26 0.43 48.46
C ALA A 18 44.06 0.08 46.98
N THR A 19 45.13 0.12 46.23
CA THR A 19 45.27 -0.37 44.86
C THR A 19 45.18 -1.90 44.84
N VAL A 20 44.24 -2.42 44.04
CA VAL A 20 44.32 -3.78 43.50
C VAL A 20 44.10 -3.68 41.99
N LEU A 21 45.17 -3.87 41.24
CA LEU A 21 45.14 -4.12 39.81
C LEU A 21 44.51 -5.51 39.60
N ALA A 22 43.30 -5.56 39.09
CA ALA A 22 42.78 -6.75 38.43
C ALA A 22 42.61 -6.40 36.94
N ALA A 23 43.54 -6.88 36.14
CA ALA A 23 43.44 -6.87 34.69
C ALA A 23 42.36 -7.90 34.30
N ALA A 24 41.12 -7.43 34.12
CA ALA A 24 40.07 -8.21 33.49
C ALA A 24 40.03 -7.84 32.01
N GLY A 25 40.47 -8.78 31.17
CA GLY A 25 40.45 -8.66 29.73
C GLY A 25 39.01 -8.41 29.23
N LEU A 26 38.78 -7.24 28.64
CA LEU A 26 37.62 -6.97 27.82
C LEU A 26 37.75 -7.80 26.55
N ILE A 27 37.11 -8.95 26.52
CA ILE A 27 36.79 -9.62 25.26
C ILE A 27 35.71 -8.78 24.61
N ALA A 28 36.10 -7.86 23.75
CA ALA A 28 35.18 -7.23 22.82
C ALA A 28 34.72 -8.32 21.85
N SER A 29 33.57 -8.93 22.14
CA SER A 29 32.83 -9.71 21.13
C SER A 29 32.35 -8.71 20.10
N THR A 30 33.10 -8.54 19.01
CA THR A 30 32.60 -7.94 17.80
C THR A 30 31.58 -8.91 17.24
N GLY A 31 30.34 -8.77 17.70
CA GLY A 31 29.20 -9.34 17.00
C GLY A 31 29.14 -8.68 15.64
N THR A 32 29.61 -9.35 14.61
CA THR A 32 29.25 -9.04 13.25
C THR A 32 27.74 -9.22 13.18
N ALA A 33 27.00 -8.12 13.20
CA ALA A 33 25.62 -8.15 12.72
C ALA A 33 25.72 -8.66 11.29
N ALA A 34 25.27 -9.91 11.05
CA ALA A 34 24.99 -10.37 9.72
C ALA A 34 23.94 -9.40 9.20
N ALA A 35 24.30 -8.58 8.22
CA ALA A 35 23.32 -7.89 7.43
C ALA A 35 22.49 -9.00 6.80
N ASP A 36 21.18 -8.97 7.03
CA ASP A 36 20.25 -9.82 6.31
C ASP A 36 20.43 -9.44 4.83
N ASP A 37 21.10 -10.31 4.07
CA ASP A 37 21.25 -10.22 2.61
C ASP A 37 19.92 -10.62 1.93
N ASP A 38 18.80 -10.13 2.45
CA ASP A 38 17.54 -10.24 1.73
C ASP A 38 17.63 -9.38 0.46
N PRO A 39 17.33 -9.95 -0.70
CA PRO A 39 17.31 -9.18 -1.93
C PRO A 39 16.35 -8.00 -1.79
N PRO A 40 16.67 -6.84 -2.37
CA PRO A 40 15.76 -5.70 -2.31
C PRO A 40 14.41 -6.08 -2.89
N PRO A 41 13.31 -5.57 -2.32
CA PRO A 41 11.97 -5.86 -2.84
C PRO A 41 11.90 -5.44 -4.31
N PRO A 42 11.15 -6.20 -5.15
CA PRO A 42 10.98 -5.86 -6.55
C PRO A 42 10.36 -4.46 -6.70
N PRO A 43 10.73 -3.73 -7.76
CA PRO A 43 10.19 -2.39 -8.01
C PRO A 43 8.68 -2.45 -8.24
N LEU A 44 7.96 -1.46 -7.73
CA LEU A 44 6.54 -1.27 -7.99
C LEU A 44 6.35 -0.42 -9.23
N HIS A 45 5.43 -0.84 -10.10
CA HIS A 45 4.92 -0.05 -11.20
C HIS A 45 3.73 0.79 -10.71
N ASN A 46 3.64 2.04 -11.12
CA ASN A 46 2.44 2.85 -10.89
C ASN A 46 1.34 2.40 -11.84
N VAL A 47 0.24 1.92 -11.29
CA VAL A 47 -0.95 1.54 -12.06
C VAL A 47 -2.06 2.54 -11.76
N HIS A 48 -2.56 3.19 -12.79
CA HIS A 48 -3.64 4.16 -12.70
C HIS A 48 -4.91 3.62 -13.35
N TYR A 49 -5.97 3.55 -12.57
CA TYR A 49 -7.30 3.16 -13.02
C TYR A 49 -8.18 4.39 -13.18
N THR A 50 -8.92 4.47 -14.27
CA THR A 50 -9.94 5.48 -14.50
C THR A 50 -11.25 4.81 -14.91
N VAL A 51 -12.37 5.25 -14.32
CA VAL A 51 -13.72 4.81 -14.68
C VAL A 51 -14.62 6.04 -14.85
N TRP A 52 -15.39 6.07 -15.93
CA TRP A 52 -16.41 7.11 -16.18
C TRP A 52 -17.60 6.53 -16.94
N ALA A 53 -18.65 7.30 -17.11
CA ALA A 53 -19.81 6.91 -17.88
C ALA A 53 -20.34 8.07 -18.73
N GLN A 54 -21.08 7.76 -19.80
CA GLN A 54 -21.71 8.78 -20.64
C GLN A 54 -22.91 9.43 -19.98
N GLU A 55 -23.59 8.69 -19.09
CA GLU A 55 -24.69 9.20 -18.27
C GLU A 55 -24.34 9.07 -16.78
N PRO A 56 -24.82 10.00 -15.92
CA PRO A 56 -24.60 9.91 -14.49
C PRO A 56 -25.15 8.60 -13.92
N PHE A 57 -24.34 7.85 -13.20
CA PHE A 57 -24.72 6.60 -12.57
C PHE A 57 -23.80 6.24 -11.40
N THR A 58 -24.34 5.56 -10.37
CA THR A 58 -23.52 4.97 -9.31
C THR A 58 -23.14 3.56 -9.74
N VAL A 59 -21.83 3.32 -9.95
CA VAL A 59 -21.30 2.04 -10.40
C VAL A 59 -20.59 1.29 -9.27
N ALA A 60 -20.64 -0.05 -9.32
CA ALA A 60 -19.80 -0.90 -8.51
C ALA A 60 -18.47 -1.13 -9.25
N ILE A 61 -17.37 -0.82 -8.58
CA ILE A 61 -16.02 -0.93 -9.13
C ILE A 61 -15.22 -1.94 -8.29
N TYR A 62 -14.70 -2.98 -8.95
CA TYR A 62 -13.72 -3.91 -8.40
C TYR A 62 -12.36 -3.62 -9.03
N TYR A 63 -11.32 -3.62 -8.23
CA TYR A 63 -9.98 -3.30 -8.71
C TYR A 63 -8.92 -4.14 -8.01
N ARG A 64 -7.73 -4.16 -8.57
CA ARG A 64 -6.57 -4.79 -7.97
C ARG A 64 -5.67 -3.73 -7.35
N ASP A 65 -5.41 -3.83 -6.06
CA ASP A 65 -4.53 -2.90 -5.33
C ASP A 65 -3.23 -3.55 -4.83
N VAL A 66 -3.18 -4.89 -4.87
CA VAL A 66 -2.00 -5.67 -4.50
C VAL A 66 -1.84 -6.86 -5.45
N ASP A 67 -0.61 -7.30 -5.66
CA ASP A 67 -0.35 -8.55 -6.35
C ASP A 67 -0.73 -9.73 -5.44
N PRO A 68 -1.59 -10.65 -5.86
CA PRO A 68 -1.77 -11.91 -5.17
C PRO A 68 -0.44 -12.70 -5.12
N PRO A 69 -0.17 -13.45 -4.07
CA PRO A 69 1.08 -14.23 -3.95
C PRO A 69 1.30 -15.20 -5.11
N ASN A 70 0.22 -15.77 -5.61
CA ASN A 70 0.20 -16.69 -6.75
C ASN A 70 -1.24 -16.89 -7.24
N TRP A 71 -1.36 -17.59 -8.38
CA TRP A 71 -2.64 -17.87 -8.99
C TRP A 71 -3.55 -18.78 -8.15
N ALA A 72 -2.99 -19.71 -7.41
CA ALA A 72 -3.76 -20.63 -6.57
C ALA A 72 -4.47 -19.88 -5.44
N ASP A 73 -3.76 -19.00 -4.74
CA ASP A 73 -4.35 -18.17 -3.68
C ASP A 73 -5.43 -17.25 -4.22
N TYR A 74 -5.18 -16.63 -5.37
CA TYR A 74 -6.17 -15.81 -6.04
C TYR A 74 -7.43 -16.61 -6.40
N SER A 75 -7.29 -17.78 -7.00
CA SER A 75 -8.43 -18.59 -7.45
C SER A 75 -9.27 -19.14 -6.30
N HIS A 76 -8.67 -19.34 -5.13
CA HIS A 76 -9.39 -19.77 -3.94
C HIS A 76 -10.28 -18.68 -3.35
N ASN A 77 -9.82 -17.43 -3.35
CA ASN A 77 -10.58 -16.31 -2.83
C ASN A 77 -10.27 -15.01 -3.59
N PRO A 78 -10.82 -14.84 -4.80
CA PRO A 78 -10.55 -13.67 -5.63
C PRO A 78 -11.02 -12.35 -5.00
N TYR A 79 -12.04 -12.38 -4.17
CA TYR A 79 -12.56 -11.18 -3.50
C TYR A 79 -11.61 -10.61 -2.45
N GLN A 80 -10.74 -11.43 -1.88
CA GLN A 80 -9.70 -10.96 -0.96
C GLN A 80 -8.71 -10.00 -1.66
N PHE A 81 -8.50 -10.21 -2.95
CA PHE A 81 -7.57 -9.44 -3.78
C PHE A 81 -8.27 -8.48 -4.75
N SER A 82 -9.58 -8.31 -4.60
CA SER A 82 -10.40 -7.45 -5.47
C SER A 82 -11.35 -6.62 -4.62
N PRO A 83 -10.82 -5.57 -3.94
CA PRO A 83 -11.68 -4.65 -3.20
C PRO A 83 -12.77 -4.06 -4.09
N LYS A 84 -13.91 -3.77 -3.45
CA LYS A 84 -15.06 -3.14 -4.08
C LYS A 84 -15.27 -1.74 -3.55
N VAL A 85 -15.57 -0.82 -4.43
CA VAL A 85 -16.06 0.52 -4.10
C VAL A 85 -17.31 0.83 -4.93
N GLU A 86 -18.20 1.65 -4.40
CA GLU A 86 -19.28 2.26 -5.18
C GLU A 86 -18.94 3.72 -5.41
N ALA A 87 -19.06 4.18 -6.65
CA ALA A 87 -18.70 5.53 -7.02
C ALA A 87 -19.70 6.12 -8.01
N ASP A 88 -19.98 7.41 -7.83
CA ASP A 88 -20.74 8.17 -8.80
C ASP A 88 -19.83 8.58 -9.94
N VAL A 89 -20.24 8.23 -11.15
CA VAL A 89 -19.52 8.54 -12.38
C VAL A 89 -20.46 9.16 -13.41
N GLY A 90 -19.91 9.86 -14.38
CA GLY A 90 -20.71 10.51 -15.41
C GLY A 90 -19.82 11.17 -16.46
N PRO A 91 -20.39 11.96 -17.37
CA PRO A 91 -19.63 12.62 -18.46
C PRO A 91 -18.62 13.64 -17.95
N ASN A 92 -18.85 14.22 -16.75
CA ASN A 92 -17.96 15.21 -16.13
C ASN A 92 -17.42 14.74 -14.76
N GLN A 93 -17.59 13.47 -14.43
CA GLN A 93 -17.15 12.90 -13.17
C GLN A 93 -16.52 11.54 -13.40
N GLN A 94 -15.24 11.42 -13.02
CA GLN A 94 -14.48 10.19 -13.14
C GLN A 94 -14.09 9.69 -11.75
N TRP A 95 -14.05 8.37 -11.60
CA TRP A 95 -13.35 7.74 -10.50
C TRP A 95 -11.93 7.40 -10.94
N ASN A 96 -10.95 7.75 -10.12
CA ASN A 96 -9.53 7.51 -10.38
C ASN A 96 -8.86 6.90 -9.16
N LEU A 97 -7.92 5.99 -9.38
CA LEU A 97 -7.13 5.37 -8.33
C LEU A 97 -5.72 5.03 -8.83
N ASP A 98 -4.72 5.38 -8.04
CA ASP A 98 -3.33 4.96 -8.24
C ASP A 98 -2.97 3.87 -7.25
N VAL A 99 -2.34 2.80 -7.72
CA VAL A 99 -1.85 1.67 -6.92
C VAL A 99 -0.45 1.26 -7.38
N GLY A 100 0.30 0.60 -6.50
CA GLY A 100 1.59 0.02 -6.84
C GLY A 100 1.48 -1.48 -7.02
N LEU A 101 1.81 -2.02 -8.21
CA LEU A 101 1.87 -3.45 -8.48
C LEU A 101 3.27 -3.85 -8.95
N VAL A 102 3.71 -5.03 -8.54
CA VAL A 102 4.98 -5.63 -8.99
C VAL A 102 4.84 -6.18 -10.40
N ASN A 103 3.72 -6.83 -10.70
CA ASN A 103 3.45 -7.47 -11.99
C ASN A 103 2.09 -7.04 -12.55
N PRO A 104 1.99 -5.82 -13.10
CA PRO A 104 0.73 -5.32 -13.65
C PRO A 104 0.24 -6.11 -14.86
N ASP A 105 1.13 -6.74 -15.65
CA ASP A 105 0.75 -7.56 -16.80
C ASP A 105 -0.09 -8.76 -16.41
N GLU A 106 0.15 -9.29 -15.23
CA GLU A 106 -0.60 -10.42 -14.69
C GLU A 106 -1.79 -9.98 -13.85
N TRP A 107 -1.66 -8.89 -13.07
CA TRP A 107 -2.61 -8.61 -12.02
C TRP A 107 -3.41 -7.32 -12.18
N ALA A 108 -2.94 -6.33 -12.95
CA ALA A 108 -3.67 -5.07 -13.09
C ALA A 108 -5.05 -5.30 -13.70
N MET A 109 -6.09 -4.89 -12.98
CA MET A 109 -7.48 -5.08 -13.37
C MET A 109 -8.37 -4.04 -12.69
N VAL A 110 -9.29 -3.48 -13.47
CA VAL A 110 -10.46 -2.74 -12.97
C VAL A 110 -11.71 -3.18 -13.73
N VAL A 111 -12.75 -3.48 -12.98
CA VAL A 111 -14.09 -3.83 -13.51
C VAL A 111 -15.10 -2.86 -12.93
N ALA A 112 -15.88 -2.24 -13.78
CA ALA A 112 -17.01 -1.41 -13.36
C ALA A 112 -18.31 -1.93 -13.93
N SER A 113 -19.38 -1.91 -13.15
CA SER A 113 -20.68 -2.39 -13.60
C SER A 113 -21.84 -1.64 -12.94
N THR A 114 -22.98 -1.65 -13.61
CA THR A 114 -24.26 -1.12 -13.08
C THR A 114 -24.89 -2.04 -12.03
N GLY A 115 -24.37 -3.26 -11.84
CA GLY A 115 -25.02 -4.32 -11.08
C GLY A 115 -26.02 -5.12 -11.92
N GLY A 116 -26.29 -6.37 -11.46
CA GLY A 116 -27.06 -7.34 -12.26
C GLY A 116 -28.54 -6.99 -12.54
N GLU A 117 -29.15 -6.19 -11.69
CA GLU A 117 -30.59 -5.88 -11.77
C GLU A 117 -30.92 -4.53 -12.43
N SER A 118 -29.89 -3.74 -12.80
CA SER A 118 -30.12 -2.44 -13.42
C SER A 118 -30.70 -2.58 -14.84
N THR A 119 -31.77 -1.84 -15.12
CA THR A 119 -32.31 -1.68 -16.47
C THR A 119 -31.64 -0.57 -17.25
N LYS A 120 -30.88 0.31 -16.57
CA LYS A 120 -30.18 1.43 -17.20
C LYS A 120 -28.87 0.96 -17.83
N ALA A 121 -28.48 1.64 -18.90
CA ALA A 121 -27.25 1.37 -19.65
C ALA A 121 -26.46 2.68 -19.85
N PRO A 122 -25.77 3.18 -18.82
CA PRO A 122 -25.13 4.49 -18.85
C PRO A 122 -23.89 4.55 -19.76
N ASN A 123 -23.50 3.46 -20.39
CA ASN A 123 -22.29 3.26 -21.18
C ASN A 123 -21.03 3.58 -20.36
N ILE A 124 -20.57 2.55 -19.66
CA ILE A 124 -19.42 2.64 -18.76
C ILE A 124 -18.14 2.47 -19.56
N HIS A 125 -17.15 3.29 -19.22
CA HIS A 125 -15.81 3.25 -19.78
C HIS A 125 -14.79 3.00 -18.68
N CYS A 126 -13.72 2.30 -19.01
CA CYS A 126 -12.53 2.23 -18.17
C CYS A 126 -11.27 2.49 -18.98
N ALA A 127 -10.23 2.95 -18.30
CA ALA A 127 -8.87 3.02 -18.78
C ALA A 127 -7.91 2.52 -17.70
N LEU A 128 -6.89 1.82 -18.12
CA LEU A 128 -5.78 1.32 -17.31
C LEU A 128 -4.49 1.88 -17.88
N ALA A 129 -3.71 2.55 -17.04
CA ALA A 129 -2.37 3.01 -17.40
C ALA A 129 -1.33 2.38 -16.47
N VAL A 130 -0.16 2.07 -17.02
CA VAL A 130 1.02 1.60 -16.28
C VAL A 130 2.16 2.57 -16.53
N ASP A 131 2.76 3.09 -15.46
CA ASP A 131 3.85 4.06 -15.52
C ASP A 131 3.55 5.26 -16.44
N GLY A 132 2.30 5.73 -16.40
CA GLY A 132 1.83 6.88 -17.18
C GLY A 132 1.44 6.57 -18.63
N VAL A 133 1.51 5.31 -19.07
CA VAL A 133 1.12 4.87 -20.42
C VAL A 133 -0.19 4.12 -20.36
N VAL A 134 -1.21 4.57 -21.12
CA VAL A 134 -2.47 3.83 -21.24
C VAL A 134 -2.25 2.54 -22.01
N VAL A 135 -2.52 1.42 -21.38
CA VAL A 135 -2.26 0.07 -21.90
C VAL A 135 -3.53 -0.72 -22.19
N ALA A 136 -4.66 -0.34 -21.60
CA ALA A 136 -5.96 -0.94 -21.89
C ALA A 136 -7.08 0.09 -21.74
N THR A 137 -8.07 0.01 -22.64
CA THR A 137 -9.33 0.75 -22.57
C THR A 137 -10.46 -0.17 -22.99
N HIS A 138 -11.61 -0.01 -22.36
CA HIS A 138 -12.81 -0.74 -22.71
C HIS A 138 -14.06 0.07 -22.41
N GLN A 139 -15.16 -0.25 -23.07
CA GLN A 139 -16.48 0.33 -22.81
C GLN A 139 -17.58 -0.69 -23.03
N GLY A 140 -18.67 -0.51 -22.33
CA GLY A 140 -19.85 -1.33 -22.51
C GLY A 140 -21.10 -0.69 -21.91
N PRO A 141 -22.28 -1.07 -22.38
CA PRO A 141 -23.54 -0.42 -21.99
C PRO A 141 -23.80 -0.48 -20.48
N LYS A 142 -23.44 -1.60 -19.84
CA LYS A 142 -23.67 -1.85 -18.41
C LYS A 142 -22.42 -2.21 -17.62
N GLY A 143 -21.26 -2.30 -18.25
CA GLY A 143 -20.01 -2.65 -17.61
C GLY A 143 -18.83 -2.57 -18.54
N ALA A 144 -17.66 -2.40 -17.94
CA ALA A 144 -16.37 -2.36 -18.63
C ALA A 144 -15.31 -3.08 -17.78
N LEU A 145 -14.44 -3.84 -18.44
CA LEU A 145 -13.28 -4.50 -17.86
C LEU A 145 -12.02 -4.00 -18.55
N CYS A 146 -11.10 -3.44 -17.80
CA CYS A 146 -9.75 -3.08 -18.27
C CYS A 146 -8.73 -3.93 -17.53
N SER A 147 -7.96 -4.71 -18.27
CA SER A 147 -6.86 -5.53 -17.77
C SER A 147 -5.90 -5.85 -18.90
N LEU A 148 -4.67 -6.23 -18.58
CA LEU A 148 -3.69 -6.72 -19.56
C LEU A 148 -3.82 -8.22 -19.79
N ARG A 149 -4.28 -8.93 -18.78
CA ARG A 149 -4.56 -10.35 -18.88
C ARG A 149 -5.97 -10.61 -19.39
N ASN A 150 -6.15 -11.67 -20.19
CA ASN A 150 -7.47 -12.20 -20.54
C ASN A 150 -8.02 -13.00 -19.34
N TRP A 151 -9.14 -12.57 -18.83
CA TRP A 151 -9.85 -13.19 -17.68
C TRP A 151 -10.98 -14.10 -18.18
#